data_3be36d97a658587e0a7bbdf7ec722a1b
#
_entry.id   3be36d97a658587e0a7bbdf7ec722a1b
#
_cell.length_a   1.000
_cell.length_b   1.000
_cell.length_c   1.000
_cell.angle_alpha   90.00
_cell.angle_beta   90.00
_cell.angle_gamma   90.00
#
_symmetry.space_group_name_H-M   'P 1'
#
loop_
_entity.id
_entity.type
_entity.pdbx_description
1 polymer ?
#
loop_
_entity_poly.entity_id
_entity_poly.type
_entity_poly.pdbx_seq_one_letter_code
_entity_poly.pdbx_strand_id
1 'polypeptide(L)'
;MTILGLLQRMSLIPSYIWDAMWAPVWKGCMKHCGRGVYLRPMSSDIKGLWNLSVGDGTSIPKGSTIYCTDAPCTIGKKVLFGPRPTIITGDHRIDILGKYITDVTVEEKFIDGVNRYDQPVVIEDEVWCGANVTILKGVTLG
;
A
#
# COMPACT_ATOMS: atom_id res chain seq x y z
N MET A 1 -16.45 -3.68 -32.64
CA MET A 1 -16.06 -4.44 -31.42
C MET A 1 -16.44 -5.89 -31.65
N THR A 2 -15.52 -6.82 -31.50
CA THR A 2 -15.79 -8.26 -31.72
C THR A 2 -16.55 -8.84 -30.54
N ILE A 3 -17.35 -9.91 -30.76
CA ILE A 3 -18.06 -10.65 -29.69
C ILE A 3 -17.09 -11.10 -28.59
N LEU A 4 -15.91 -11.59 -28.99
CA LEU A 4 -14.84 -11.99 -28.04
C LEU A 4 -14.37 -10.82 -27.18
N GLY A 5 -14.21 -9.62 -27.74
CA GLY A 5 -13.85 -8.42 -26.97
C GLY A 5 -14.94 -8.01 -25.98
N LEU A 6 -16.21 -8.23 -26.30
CA LEU A 6 -17.32 -8.00 -25.38
C LEU A 6 -17.28 -9.01 -24.21
N LEU A 7 -17.12 -10.28 -24.51
CA LEU A 7 -17.02 -11.35 -23.50
C LEU A 7 -15.84 -11.14 -22.56
N GLN A 8 -14.67 -10.72 -23.08
CA GLN A 8 -13.52 -10.38 -22.26
C GLN A 8 -13.84 -9.24 -21.27
N ARG A 9 -14.50 -8.16 -21.73
CA ARG A 9 -14.90 -7.07 -20.85
C ARG A 9 -15.90 -7.52 -19.79
N MET A 10 -16.87 -8.36 -20.17
CA MET A 10 -17.85 -8.90 -19.23
C MET A 10 -17.17 -9.76 -18.14
N SER A 11 -16.12 -10.49 -18.45
CA SER A 11 -15.39 -11.29 -17.46
C SER A 11 -14.70 -10.47 -16.36
N LEU A 12 -14.44 -9.18 -16.61
CA LEU A 12 -13.84 -8.26 -15.64
C LEU A 12 -14.88 -7.60 -14.72
N ILE A 13 -16.15 -7.57 -15.11
CA ILE A 13 -17.23 -6.90 -14.36
C ILE A 13 -17.32 -7.37 -12.90
N PRO A 14 -17.31 -8.69 -12.59
CA PRO A 14 -17.41 -9.14 -11.21
C PRO A 14 -16.34 -8.57 -10.29
N SER A 15 -15.08 -8.51 -10.74
CA SER A 15 -13.98 -7.95 -9.94
C SER A 15 -14.12 -6.45 -9.73
N TYR A 16 -14.60 -5.71 -10.73
CA TYR A 16 -14.86 -4.27 -10.60
C TYR A 16 -16.00 -3.97 -9.63
N ILE A 17 -17.11 -4.72 -9.72
CA ILE A 17 -18.25 -4.57 -8.81
C ILE A 17 -17.80 -4.86 -7.37
N TRP A 18 -17.07 -5.94 -7.18
CA TRP A 18 -16.58 -6.35 -5.87
C TRP A 18 -15.66 -5.30 -5.22
N ASP A 19 -14.69 -4.79 -5.98
CA ASP A 19 -13.85 -3.69 -5.53
C ASP A 19 -14.66 -2.42 -5.22
N ALA A 20 -15.62 -2.06 -6.06
CA ALA A 20 -16.44 -0.87 -5.89
C ALA A 20 -17.32 -0.94 -4.62
N MET A 21 -17.85 -2.11 -4.30
CA MET A 21 -18.65 -2.33 -3.08
C MET A 21 -17.80 -2.15 -1.81
N TRP A 22 -16.57 -2.66 -1.80
CA TRP A 22 -15.73 -2.64 -0.61
C TRP A 22 -14.84 -1.40 -0.48
N ALA A 23 -14.59 -0.69 -1.58
CA ALA A 23 -13.73 0.49 -1.55
C ALA A 23 -14.16 1.56 -0.53
N PRO A 24 -15.45 1.89 -0.34
CA PRO A 24 -15.86 2.86 0.69
C PRO A 24 -15.51 2.40 2.11
N VAL A 25 -15.68 1.11 2.40
CA VAL A 25 -15.35 0.53 3.72
C VAL A 25 -13.85 0.64 4.00
N TRP A 26 -13.02 0.25 3.03
CA TRP A 26 -11.57 0.31 3.17
C TRP A 26 -11.07 1.75 3.30
N LYS A 27 -11.62 2.67 2.51
CA LYS A 27 -11.31 4.10 2.61
C LYS A 27 -11.68 4.68 3.98
N GLY A 28 -12.78 4.23 4.57
CA GLY A 28 -13.20 4.61 5.92
C GLY A 28 -12.29 4.08 7.03
N CYS A 29 -11.53 3.01 6.78
CA CYS A 29 -10.55 2.46 7.72
C CYS A 29 -9.17 3.10 7.60
N MET A 30 -8.91 3.90 6.58
CA MET A 30 -7.63 4.60 6.41
C MET A 30 -7.47 5.71 7.45
N LYS A 31 -6.22 6.00 7.84
CA LYS A 31 -5.90 7.17 8.66
C LYS A 31 -6.37 8.47 8.01
N HIS A 32 -6.20 8.58 6.69
CA HIS A 32 -6.74 9.66 5.87
C HIS A 32 -6.97 9.16 4.45
N CYS A 33 -8.11 9.50 3.87
CA CYS A 33 -8.41 9.25 2.46
C CYS A 33 -8.99 10.51 1.81
N GLY A 34 -8.26 11.07 0.87
CA GLY A 34 -8.65 12.26 0.11
C GLY A 34 -9.82 11.99 -0.85
N ARG A 35 -10.33 13.06 -1.44
CA ARG A 35 -11.42 13.01 -2.43
C ARG A 35 -10.92 12.41 -3.74
N GLY A 36 -11.76 11.61 -4.40
CA GLY A 36 -11.45 11.07 -5.73
C GLY A 36 -10.31 10.04 -5.75
N VAL A 37 -9.93 9.49 -4.61
CA VAL A 37 -8.95 8.40 -4.55
C VAL A 37 -9.53 7.17 -5.25
N TYR A 38 -8.78 6.62 -6.22
CA TYR A 38 -9.09 5.34 -6.84
C TYR A 38 -8.41 4.22 -6.07
N LEU A 39 -9.18 3.22 -5.66
CA LEU A 39 -8.69 2.08 -4.89
C LEU A 39 -9.37 0.78 -5.35
N ARG A 40 -8.60 -0.28 -5.51
CA ARG A 40 -9.03 -1.64 -5.84
C ARG A 40 -8.73 -2.61 -4.68
N PRO A 41 -9.45 -2.54 -3.54
CA PRO A 41 -9.06 -3.20 -2.31
C PRO A 41 -9.08 -4.74 -2.40
N MET A 42 -10.11 -5.31 -3.03
CA MET A 42 -10.27 -6.76 -3.12
C MET A 42 -9.32 -7.40 -4.14
N SER A 43 -8.71 -6.58 -4.99
CA SER A 43 -7.71 -6.99 -5.98
C SER A 43 -6.29 -6.62 -5.56
N SER A 44 -6.07 -6.22 -4.30
CA SER A 44 -4.80 -5.76 -3.73
C SER A 44 -4.58 -6.37 -2.36
N ASP A 45 -3.34 -6.40 -1.88
CA ASP A 45 -2.99 -6.83 -0.53
C ASP A 45 -2.51 -5.63 0.28
N ILE A 46 -3.40 -5.09 1.13
CA ILE A 46 -3.13 -3.88 1.91
C ILE A 46 -3.32 -4.19 3.39
N LYS A 47 -2.29 -3.96 4.20
CA LYS A 47 -2.28 -4.15 5.66
C LYS A 47 -1.89 -2.86 6.36
N GLY A 48 -2.54 -2.57 7.49
CA GLY A 48 -2.25 -1.38 8.29
C GLY A 48 -2.97 -0.12 7.79
N LEU A 49 -4.23 -0.23 7.36
CA LEU A 49 -5.02 0.91 6.86
C LEU A 49 -5.03 2.10 7.83
N TRP A 50 -4.98 1.85 9.14
CA TRP A 50 -4.93 2.89 10.18
C TRP A 50 -3.66 3.75 10.15
N ASN A 51 -2.63 3.31 9.44
CA ASN A 51 -1.37 4.04 9.21
C ASN A 51 -1.25 4.57 7.77
N LEU A 52 -2.23 4.29 6.90
CA LEU A 52 -2.23 4.71 5.51
C LEU A 52 -2.95 6.04 5.31
N SER A 53 -2.24 7.03 4.79
CA SER A 53 -2.79 8.32 4.36
C SER A 53 -2.62 8.49 2.86
N VAL A 54 -3.71 8.85 2.17
CA VAL A 54 -3.71 9.03 0.70
C VAL A 54 -4.36 10.35 0.35
N GLY A 55 -3.68 11.16 -0.45
CA GLY A 55 -4.15 12.48 -0.89
C GLY A 55 -5.14 12.43 -2.05
N ASP A 56 -5.74 13.59 -2.32
CA ASP A 56 -6.81 13.77 -3.32
C ASP A 56 -6.38 13.29 -4.72
N GLY A 57 -7.25 12.55 -5.38
CA GLY A 57 -7.09 12.15 -6.78
C GLY A 57 -5.97 11.14 -7.06
N THR A 58 -5.40 10.54 -6.04
CA THR A 58 -4.37 9.49 -6.17
C THR A 58 -5.00 8.17 -6.61
N SER A 59 -4.29 7.43 -7.45
CA SER A 59 -4.73 6.16 -8.01
C SER A 59 -3.87 5.00 -7.51
N ILE A 60 -4.48 4.10 -6.72
CA ILE A 60 -3.89 2.84 -6.26
C ILE A 60 -4.48 1.70 -7.10
N PRO A 61 -3.71 1.14 -8.06
CA PRO A 61 -4.22 0.14 -8.99
C PRO A 61 -4.43 -1.23 -8.34
N LYS A 62 -5.06 -2.13 -9.07
CA LYS A 62 -5.15 -3.55 -8.67
C LYS A 62 -3.77 -4.19 -8.58
N GLY A 63 -3.62 -5.17 -7.69
CA GLY A 63 -2.37 -5.88 -7.47
C GLY A 63 -1.34 -5.07 -6.69
N SER A 64 -1.76 -3.97 -6.05
CA SER A 64 -0.90 -3.23 -5.12
C SER A 64 -0.67 -4.05 -3.85
N THR A 65 0.56 -4.04 -3.36
CA THR A 65 0.93 -4.54 -2.04
C THR A 65 1.35 -3.38 -1.17
N ILE A 66 0.62 -3.09 -0.09
CA ILE A 66 0.95 -1.99 0.83
C ILE A 66 0.90 -2.53 2.26
N TYR A 67 2.05 -2.65 2.90
CA TYR A 67 2.17 -3.09 4.29
C TYR A 67 2.71 -1.94 5.14
N CYS A 68 1.83 -1.38 5.96
CA CYS A 68 2.16 -0.26 6.86
C CYS A 68 1.57 -0.46 8.27
N THR A 69 1.75 -1.68 8.83
CA THR A 69 1.20 -2.05 10.13
C THR A 69 1.85 -1.27 11.28
N ASP A 70 3.18 -1.14 11.26
CA ASP A 70 3.97 -0.64 12.39
C ASP A 70 4.54 0.76 12.16
N ALA A 71 4.57 1.23 10.92
CA ALA A 71 4.99 2.59 10.57
C ALA A 71 4.09 3.21 9.49
N PRO A 72 3.90 4.54 9.49
CA PRO A 72 2.99 5.20 8.57
C PRO A 72 3.46 5.15 7.11
N CYS A 73 2.49 5.09 6.21
CA CYS A 73 2.64 5.34 4.78
C CYS A 73 1.82 6.56 4.39
N THR A 74 2.49 7.58 3.86
CA THR A 74 1.83 8.80 3.37
C THR A 74 2.03 8.90 1.86
N ILE A 75 0.93 8.94 1.13
CA ILE A 75 0.90 9.10 -0.32
C ILE A 75 0.21 10.43 -0.62
N GLY A 76 0.88 11.31 -1.32
CA GLY A 76 0.42 12.64 -1.67
C GLY A 76 -0.78 12.67 -2.62
N LYS A 77 -1.06 13.86 -3.15
CA LYS A 77 -2.15 14.11 -4.10
C LYS A 77 -1.69 13.76 -5.51
N LYS A 78 -2.65 13.30 -6.35
CA LYS A 78 -2.40 13.08 -7.79
C LYS A 78 -1.26 12.11 -8.09
N VAL A 79 -0.88 11.27 -7.13
CA VAL A 79 0.11 10.22 -7.35
C VAL A 79 -0.46 9.16 -8.28
N LEU A 80 0.34 8.77 -9.28
CA LEU A 80 -0.01 7.75 -10.24
C LEU A 80 0.96 6.56 -10.13
N PHE A 81 0.41 5.40 -9.79
CA PHE A 81 1.18 4.16 -9.83
C PHE A 81 0.91 3.37 -11.11
N GLY A 82 1.97 2.87 -11.71
CA GLY A 82 1.91 1.77 -12.65
C GLY A 82 1.43 0.48 -12.01
N PRO A 83 1.27 -0.61 -12.78
CA PRO A 83 0.79 -1.89 -12.26
C PRO A 83 1.68 -2.47 -11.15
N ARG A 84 1.04 -3.03 -10.12
CA ARG A 84 1.66 -3.82 -9.04
C ARG A 84 2.76 -3.09 -8.26
N PRO A 85 2.50 -1.90 -7.71
CA PRO A 85 3.43 -1.28 -6.78
C PRO A 85 3.49 -2.09 -5.48
N THR A 86 4.68 -2.13 -4.87
CA THR A 86 4.92 -2.71 -3.54
C THR A 86 5.48 -1.64 -2.62
N ILE A 87 4.80 -1.38 -1.49
CA ILE A 87 5.22 -0.40 -0.48
C ILE A 87 5.27 -1.12 0.86
N ILE A 88 6.41 -1.12 1.53
CA ILE A 88 6.61 -1.80 2.81
C ILE A 88 7.31 -0.85 3.77
N THR A 89 6.63 -0.51 4.87
CA THR A 89 7.16 0.42 5.88
C THR A 89 7.90 -0.28 7.02
N GLY A 90 7.89 -1.59 7.07
CA GLY A 90 8.48 -2.40 8.14
C GLY A 90 9.46 -3.43 7.64
N ASP A 91 10.24 -3.97 8.57
CA ASP A 91 11.22 -5.01 8.33
C ASP A 91 11.34 -5.94 9.56
N HIS A 92 11.98 -7.06 9.39
CA HIS A 92 12.31 -7.98 10.49
C HIS A 92 13.72 -7.73 10.99
N ARG A 93 13.88 -7.74 12.31
CA ARG A 93 15.21 -7.75 12.92
C ARG A 93 15.82 -9.13 12.79
N ILE A 94 17.01 -9.22 12.20
CA ILE A 94 17.67 -10.49 11.84
C ILE A 94 19.01 -10.71 12.57
N ASP A 95 19.44 -9.77 13.39
CA ASP A 95 20.77 -9.75 14.04
C ASP A 95 20.79 -10.32 15.45
N ILE A 96 19.68 -10.84 15.97
CA ILE A 96 19.61 -11.47 17.28
C ILE A 96 20.04 -12.95 17.16
N LEU A 97 21.23 -13.25 17.64
CA LEU A 97 21.74 -14.61 17.61
C LEU A 97 20.95 -15.53 18.56
N GLY A 98 20.71 -16.76 18.11
CA GLY A 98 20.03 -17.79 18.89
C GLY A 98 18.53 -17.63 19.02
N LYS A 99 17.93 -16.71 18.27
CA LYS A 99 16.48 -16.48 18.22
C LYS A 99 15.95 -16.60 16.79
N TYR A 100 14.78 -17.21 16.62
CA TYR A 100 14.11 -17.21 15.31
C TYR A 100 13.57 -15.82 14.99
N ILE A 101 13.62 -15.42 13.71
CA ILE A 101 13.14 -14.11 13.24
C ILE A 101 11.65 -13.91 13.59
N THR A 102 10.86 -14.99 13.53
CA THR A 102 9.44 -15.00 13.88
C THR A 102 9.14 -14.72 15.36
N ASP A 103 10.12 -14.94 16.23
CA ASP A 103 9.97 -14.78 17.68
C ASP A 103 10.46 -13.41 18.17
N VAL A 104 10.98 -12.60 17.27
CA VAL A 104 11.42 -11.23 17.58
C VAL A 104 10.19 -10.35 17.81
N THR A 105 10.10 -9.75 18.99
CA THR A 105 8.98 -8.88 19.37
C THR A 105 9.17 -7.45 18.84
N VAL A 106 8.10 -6.65 18.87
CA VAL A 106 8.17 -5.25 18.43
C VAL A 106 9.12 -4.43 19.30
N GLU A 107 9.16 -4.69 20.62
CA GLU A 107 10.05 -4.02 21.56
C GLU A 107 11.52 -4.27 21.23
N GLU A 108 11.84 -5.46 20.76
CA GLU A 108 13.21 -5.83 20.39
C GLU A 108 13.69 -5.16 19.09
N LYS A 109 12.78 -4.57 18.30
CA LYS A 109 13.15 -3.75 17.14
C LYS A 109 13.77 -2.39 17.55
N PHE A 110 13.65 -2.01 18.82
CA PHE A 110 14.26 -0.79 19.33
C PHE A 110 15.72 -1.04 19.75
N ILE A 111 16.61 -0.23 19.21
CA ILE A 111 18.03 -0.19 19.58
C ILE A 111 18.31 1.23 20.08
N ASP A 112 18.77 1.36 21.31
CA ASP A 112 18.99 2.67 21.97
C ASP A 112 17.74 3.60 21.92
N GLY A 113 16.54 2.99 22.07
CA GLY A 113 15.28 3.70 22.03
C GLY A 113 14.80 4.09 20.63
N VAL A 114 15.49 3.66 19.57
CA VAL A 114 15.15 3.98 18.18
C VAL A 114 14.75 2.71 17.42
N ASN A 115 13.55 2.68 16.86
CA ASN A 115 13.14 1.61 15.93
C ASN A 115 13.70 1.93 14.53
N ARG A 116 14.63 1.11 14.06
CA ARG A 116 15.24 1.24 12.73
C ARG A 116 14.65 0.26 11.71
N TYR A 117 13.76 -0.61 12.16
CA TYR A 117 13.17 -1.67 11.34
C TYR A 117 11.83 -1.25 10.75
N ASP A 118 11.08 -0.38 11.45
CA ASP A 118 9.81 0.16 10.98
C ASP A 118 9.94 1.68 10.82
N GLN A 119 9.96 2.16 9.57
CA GLN A 119 10.17 3.57 9.26
C GLN A 119 9.15 4.05 8.24
N PRO A 120 8.69 5.31 8.33
CA PRO A 120 7.69 5.84 7.44
C PRO A 120 8.15 5.84 5.99
N VAL A 121 7.18 5.65 5.09
CA VAL A 121 7.33 5.92 3.66
C VAL A 121 6.52 7.15 3.32
N VAL A 122 7.12 8.07 2.56
CA VAL A 122 6.47 9.29 2.07
C VAL A 122 6.60 9.34 0.56
N ILE A 123 5.48 9.49 -0.13
CA ILE A 123 5.42 9.78 -1.57
C ILE A 123 4.76 11.14 -1.69
N GLU A 124 5.47 12.10 -2.24
CA GLU A 124 5.01 13.47 -2.36
C GLU A 124 3.91 13.63 -3.43
N ASP A 125 3.39 14.84 -3.59
CA ASP A 125 2.34 15.13 -4.56
C ASP A 125 2.86 14.94 -6.00
N GLU A 126 1.98 14.50 -6.91
CA GLU A 126 2.21 14.40 -8.36
C GLU A 126 3.33 13.42 -8.80
N VAL A 127 3.79 12.55 -7.90
CA VAL A 127 4.78 11.52 -8.23
C VAL A 127 4.20 10.47 -9.16
N TRP A 128 4.95 10.11 -10.20
CA TRP A 128 4.65 8.94 -11.04
C TRP A 128 5.62 7.80 -10.76
N CYS A 129 5.06 6.67 -10.33
CA CYS A 129 5.80 5.43 -10.12
C CYS A 129 5.54 4.45 -11.27
N GLY A 130 6.58 3.89 -11.86
CA GLY A 130 6.47 2.89 -12.92
C GLY A 130 5.88 1.55 -12.45
N ALA A 131 5.78 0.58 -13.38
CA ALA A 131 5.29 -0.75 -13.07
C ALA A 131 6.26 -1.53 -12.16
N ASN A 132 5.73 -2.35 -11.25
CA ASN A 132 6.48 -3.20 -10.32
C ASN A 132 7.51 -2.44 -9.46
N VAL A 133 7.26 -1.18 -9.17
CA VAL A 133 8.12 -0.41 -8.26
C VAL A 133 8.03 -1.01 -6.87
N THR A 134 9.17 -1.11 -6.18
CA THR A 134 9.24 -1.50 -4.78
C THR A 134 9.82 -0.34 -3.97
N ILE A 135 9.06 0.14 -2.99
CA ILE A 135 9.40 1.25 -2.11
C ILE A 135 9.48 0.69 -0.69
N LEU A 136 10.65 0.78 -0.10
CA LEU A 136 10.91 0.23 1.22
C LEU A 136 10.90 1.31 2.31
N LYS A 137 10.89 0.87 3.53
CA LYS A 137 10.90 1.70 4.75
C LYS A 137 11.92 2.85 4.67
N GLY A 138 11.56 4.00 5.22
CA GLY A 138 12.41 5.18 5.32
C GLY A 138 12.58 5.96 4.02
N VAL A 139 11.97 5.54 2.91
CA VAL A 139 12.09 6.21 1.61
C VAL A 139 11.11 7.38 1.51
N THR A 140 11.60 8.52 1.02
CA THR A 140 10.80 9.65 0.54
C THR A 140 11.02 9.77 -0.97
N LEU A 141 9.92 9.82 -1.74
CA LEU A 141 9.91 10.08 -3.17
C LEU A 141 9.25 11.45 -3.42
N GLY A 142 9.94 12.29 -4.20
CA GLY A 142 9.49 13.61 -4.63
C GLY A 142 9.95 13.93 -6.03
#